data_fb1cbcf2492a92f16244536a74b05957
#
_entry.id   fb1cbcf2492a92f16244536a74b05957
#
_cell.length_a   1.000
_cell.length_b   1.000
_cell.length_c   1.000
_cell.angle_alpha   90.00
_cell.angle_beta   90.00
_cell.angle_gamma   90.00
#
_symmetry.space_group_name_H-M   'P 1'
#
loop_
_entity.id
_entity.type
_entity.pdbx_description
1 polymer ?
#
loop_
_entity_poly.entity_id
_entity_poly.type
_entity_poly.pdbx_seq_one_letter_code
_entity_poly.pdbx_strand_id
1 'polypeptide(L)'
;MTDQWAAPAPAHPADPADLFIRLYDALPDHRFQGWQATDWHRDPAVRRRADEICETVLALGRLDPDLTEEIIEADGDRGRFAILLGLDAALAYASPYSPYHDAPALSGVLIQYLTEGRLNSDERDGALLPRCAFPGRPLGRRTKAEFFGVHRVPPAEWERIDHSVLPAVNDAHFNRDEPVTIGCAPVLETFDDVEIGFEHRYDMTLYRLRPVDSDAVRKRIRTIVRRLDEAGARIAVMPEIALSDGLLEHWKEVAYDTAGRDRDQHPLRYIMLGSGPLGPGDPPPNRAVLIDRWTGEELLVQDKLSGFTLDQDQMRLWRLPGAPESGTADEHIQPGTRVSVLDMALGRLAVLICEDLTRSIGWERELLACGVSHLLVPIFSKPILRYRWEQQGAERQIATLGSWVTVANSLVVGTVIPDDELPGPRYTALVAGPEGLERTSYSGTVQFAKAKTGDQLAVLDDTEALPTLLPGAPYDVWHSHWTG
;
A
#
# COMPACT_ATOMS: atom_id res chain seq x y z
N MET A 1 -32.48 22.10 -41.94
CA MET A 1 -33.54 22.39 -40.98
C MET A 1 -33.88 21.07 -40.31
N THR A 2 -33.58 20.79 -39.09
CA THR A 2 -33.72 21.52 -37.85
C THR A 2 -32.68 21.03 -36.84
N ASP A 3 -31.63 21.81 -36.66
CA ASP A 3 -30.85 21.80 -35.44
C ASP A 3 -31.60 22.65 -34.42
N GLN A 4 -32.48 22.06 -33.65
CA GLN A 4 -33.13 22.80 -32.58
C GLN A 4 -33.36 21.94 -31.36
N TRP A 5 -32.79 22.43 -30.24
CA TRP A 5 -33.10 22.07 -28.87
C TRP A 5 -32.36 20.84 -28.31
N ALA A 6 -31.05 20.77 -28.42
CA ALA A 6 -30.29 20.20 -27.32
C ALA A 6 -30.33 21.25 -26.20
N ALA A 7 -31.02 20.97 -25.11
CA ALA A 7 -30.87 21.78 -23.89
C ALA A 7 -29.38 21.90 -23.56
N PRO A 8 -28.88 23.06 -23.12
CA PRO A 8 -27.51 23.16 -22.71
C PRO A 8 -27.25 22.07 -21.67
N ALA A 9 -26.11 21.38 -21.80
CA ALA A 9 -25.73 20.36 -20.83
C ALA A 9 -25.77 21.01 -19.45
N PRO A 10 -26.32 20.31 -18.42
CA PRO A 10 -26.40 20.86 -17.07
C PRO A 10 -25.01 21.29 -16.60
N ALA A 11 -24.96 22.38 -15.84
CA ALA A 11 -23.70 22.93 -15.31
C ALA A 11 -22.95 21.93 -14.44
N HIS A 12 -23.68 21.02 -13.78
CA HIS A 12 -23.15 19.96 -12.91
C HIS A 12 -23.63 18.56 -13.33
N PRO A 13 -22.78 17.52 -13.22
CA PRO A 13 -23.22 16.15 -13.43
C PRO A 13 -24.18 15.72 -12.31
N ALA A 14 -25.11 14.83 -12.64
CA ALA A 14 -26.05 14.26 -11.67
C ALA A 14 -25.46 13.03 -10.95
N ASP A 15 -24.45 12.37 -11.54
CA ASP A 15 -23.75 11.25 -10.94
C ASP A 15 -22.96 11.71 -9.71
N PRO A 16 -23.07 11.01 -8.56
CA PRO A 16 -22.48 11.46 -7.30
C PRO A 16 -20.95 11.45 -7.33
N ALA A 17 -20.31 10.50 -8.01
CA ALA A 17 -18.85 10.41 -8.06
C ALA A 17 -18.26 11.47 -9.01
N ASP A 18 -18.87 11.65 -10.19
CA ASP A 18 -18.46 12.70 -11.15
C ASP A 18 -18.67 14.09 -10.54
N LEU A 19 -19.79 14.30 -9.84
CA LEU A 19 -20.06 15.54 -9.12
C LEU A 19 -19.04 15.79 -8.01
N PHE A 20 -18.69 14.76 -7.26
CA PHE A 20 -17.66 14.86 -6.22
C PHE A 20 -16.34 15.37 -6.82
N ILE A 21 -15.84 14.75 -7.89
CA ILE A 21 -14.60 15.16 -8.54
C ILE A 21 -14.67 16.63 -8.95
N ARG A 22 -15.73 17.02 -9.63
CA ARG A 22 -15.88 18.40 -10.12
C ARG A 22 -15.87 19.43 -9.00
N LEU A 23 -16.59 19.18 -7.92
CA LEU A 23 -16.67 20.11 -6.78
C LEU A 23 -15.39 20.09 -5.96
N TYR A 24 -14.76 18.91 -5.79
CA TYR A 24 -13.49 18.80 -5.10
C TYR A 24 -12.39 19.60 -5.80
N ASP A 25 -12.27 19.47 -7.12
CA ASP A 25 -11.25 20.19 -7.89
C ASP A 25 -11.53 21.71 -7.92
N ALA A 26 -12.80 22.12 -7.92
CA ALA A 26 -13.21 23.52 -7.87
C ALA A 26 -13.02 24.21 -6.51
N LEU A 27 -12.94 23.43 -5.42
CA LEU A 27 -12.81 24.00 -4.07
C LEU A 27 -11.34 24.35 -3.78
N PRO A 28 -11.00 25.62 -3.46
CA PRO A 28 -9.62 26.04 -3.32
C PRO A 28 -8.89 25.43 -2.11
N ASP A 29 -7.63 25.01 -2.27
CA ASP A 29 -6.82 24.38 -1.21
C ASP A 29 -6.57 25.28 -0.02
N HIS A 30 -6.48 26.61 -0.22
CA HIS A 30 -6.24 27.54 0.88
C HIS A 30 -7.37 27.54 1.94
N ARG A 31 -8.58 27.04 1.60
CA ARG A 31 -9.67 26.89 2.56
C ARG A 31 -9.36 25.82 3.63
N PHE A 32 -8.48 24.87 3.30
CA PHE A 32 -8.10 23.75 4.18
C PHE A 32 -6.83 24.02 4.99
N GLN A 33 -5.98 24.94 4.55
CA GLN A 33 -4.73 25.29 5.23
C GLN A 33 -4.94 26.01 6.56
N GLY A 34 -6.11 26.63 6.73
CA GLY A 34 -6.51 27.34 7.95
C GLY A 34 -7.58 26.60 8.76
N TRP A 35 -8.33 27.35 9.58
CA TRP A 35 -9.43 26.83 10.40
C TRP A 35 -10.76 26.77 9.63
N GLN A 36 -10.88 27.39 8.48
CA GLN A 36 -12.14 27.62 7.79
C GLN A 36 -12.91 26.33 7.45
N ALA A 37 -12.25 25.34 6.83
CA ALA A 37 -12.87 24.06 6.57
C ALA A 37 -13.24 23.31 7.86
N THR A 38 -12.42 23.45 8.91
CA THR A 38 -12.72 22.88 10.23
C THR A 38 -13.96 23.54 10.86
N ASP A 39 -14.11 24.86 10.73
CA ASP A 39 -15.28 25.58 11.23
C ASP A 39 -16.53 25.17 10.43
N TRP A 40 -16.44 25.06 9.11
CA TRP A 40 -17.54 24.54 8.30
C TRP A 40 -17.93 23.11 8.69
N HIS A 41 -16.93 22.24 8.89
CA HIS A 41 -17.18 20.85 9.31
C HIS A 41 -17.86 20.73 10.66
N ARG A 42 -17.66 21.71 11.57
CA ARG A 42 -18.31 21.78 12.90
C ARG A 42 -19.67 22.49 12.89
N ASP A 43 -19.99 23.19 11.80
CA ASP A 43 -21.23 23.96 11.69
C ASP A 43 -22.44 23.04 11.56
N PRO A 44 -23.42 23.09 12.49
CA PRO A 44 -24.62 22.25 12.43
C PRO A 44 -25.46 22.45 11.17
N ALA A 45 -25.41 23.63 10.54
CA ALA A 45 -26.15 23.90 9.30
C ALA A 45 -25.50 23.18 8.11
N VAL A 46 -24.17 23.16 8.05
CA VAL A 46 -23.41 22.41 7.02
C VAL A 46 -23.65 20.90 7.16
N ARG A 47 -23.60 20.38 8.38
CA ARG A 47 -23.85 18.96 8.65
C ARG A 47 -25.25 18.54 8.24
N ARG A 48 -26.27 19.29 8.67
CA ARG A 48 -27.67 19.01 8.29
C ARG A 48 -27.87 19.01 6.78
N ARG A 49 -27.25 19.97 6.06
CA ARG A 49 -27.30 20.00 4.61
C ARG A 49 -26.61 18.80 4.00
N ALA A 50 -25.47 18.39 4.54
CA ALA A 50 -24.76 17.19 4.10
C ALA A 50 -25.60 15.91 4.33
N ASP A 51 -26.29 15.80 5.46
CA ASP A 51 -27.19 14.67 5.75
C ASP A 51 -28.35 14.61 4.74
N GLU A 52 -29.02 15.75 4.45
CA GLU A 52 -30.08 15.85 3.44
C GLU A 52 -29.60 15.39 2.06
N ILE A 53 -28.39 15.78 1.66
CA ILE A 53 -27.77 15.39 0.40
C ILE A 53 -27.46 13.88 0.39
N CYS A 54 -26.87 13.37 1.47
CA CYS A 54 -26.58 11.95 1.63
C CYS A 54 -27.87 11.11 1.47
N GLU A 55 -28.93 11.45 2.21
CA GLU A 55 -30.22 10.76 2.13
C GLU A 55 -30.79 10.79 0.71
N THR A 56 -30.69 11.94 0.03
CA THR A 56 -31.15 12.09 -1.36
C THR A 56 -30.38 11.17 -2.31
N VAL A 57 -29.05 11.12 -2.21
CA VAL A 57 -28.21 10.28 -3.04
C VAL A 57 -28.41 8.79 -2.75
N LEU A 58 -28.59 8.42 -1.48
CA LEU A 58 -28.90 7.04 -1.09
C LEU A 58 -30.26 6.58 -1.64
N ALA A 59 -31.24 7.48 -1.70
CA ALA A 59 -32.56 7.18 -2.21
C ALA A 59 -32.63 7.15 -3.74
N LEU A 60 -31.95 8.06 -4.42
CA LEU A 60 -32.11 8.29 -5.86
C LEU A 60 -30.90 7.85 -6.71
N GLY A 61 -29.72 7.60 -6.12
CA GLY A 61 -28.48 7.34 -6.82
C GLY A 61 -27.88 8.55 -7.56
N ARG A 62 -28.44 9.73 -7.36
CA ARG A 62 -28.04 10.97 -8.04
C ARG A 62 -28.40 12.20 -7.21
N LEU A 63 -27.74 13.33 -7.53
CA LEU A 63 -28.13 14.65 -7.04
C LEU A 63 -28.61 15.51 -8.21
N ASP A 64 -29.70 16.25 -8.00
CA ASP A 64 -30.25 17.16 -8.99
C ASP A 64 -29.27 18.31 -9.29
N PRO A 65 -28.88 18.54 -10.56
CA PRO A 65 -28.01 19.65 -10.94
C PRO A 65 -28.55 21.02 -10.56
N ASP A 66 -29.87 21.24 -10.64
CA ASP A 66 -30.49 22.53 -10.29
C ASP A 66 -30.41 22.78 -8.78
N LEU A 67 -30.62 21.75 -7.96
CA LEU A 67 -30.42 21.84 -6.51
C LEU A 67 -28.95 22.10 -6.16
N THR A 68 -28.02 21.47 -6.90
CA THR A 68 -26.58 21.70 -6.73
C THR A 68 -26.22 23.16 -6.97
N GLU A 69 -26.71 23.74 -8.07
CA GLU A 69 -26.49 25.16 -8.41
C GLU A 69 -27.09 26.09 -7.37
N GLU A 70 -28.34 25.86 -6.94
CA GLU A 70 -29.01 26.64 -5.89
C GLU A 70 -28.20 26.69 -4.60
N ILE A 71 -27.67 25.57 -4.13
CA ILE A 71 -26.85 25.50 -2.92
C ILE A 71 -25.54 26.31 -3.08
N ILE A 72 -24.91 26.19 -4.27
CA ILE A 72 -23.64 26.89 -4.54
C ILE A 72 -23.88 28.39 -4.69
N GLU A 73 -24.94 28.83 -5.36
CA GLU A 73 -25.30 30.25 -5.45
C GLU A 73 -25.59 30.88 -4.09
N ALA A 74 -26.27 30.15 -3.20
CA ALA A 74 -26.61 30.64 -1.86
C ALA A 74 -25.39 30.73 -0.94
N ASP A 75 -24.50 29.74 -0.91
CA ASP A 75 -23.49 29.56 0.13
C ASP A 75 -22.02 29.51 -0.40
N GLY A 76 -21.81 29.57 -1.72
CA GLY A 76 -20.48 29.55 -2.35
C GLY A 76 -19.64 28.32 -1.97
N ASP A 77 -18.39 28.53 -1.54
CA ASP A 77 -17.47 27.45 -1.17
C ASP A 77 -17.97 26.62 0.03
N ARG A 78 -18.72 27.25 0.95
CA ARG A 78 -19.33 26.54 2.09
C ARG A 78 -20.43 25.57 1.60
N GLY A 79 -21.21 25.99 0.60
CA GLY A 79 -22.21 25.14 -0.05
C GLY A 79 -21.54 23.95 -0.77
N ARG A 80 -20.47 24.21 -1.54
CA ARG A 80 -19.67 23.12 -2.18
C ARG A 80 -19.15 22.12 -1.16
N PHE A 81 -18.64 22.62 -0.02
CA PHE A 81 -18.13 21.75 1.03
C PHE A 81 -19.23 20.90 1.67
N ALA A 82 -20.44 21.45 1.88
CA ALA A 82 -21.58 20.69 2.37
C ALA A 82 -22.01 19.58 1.39
N ILE A 83 -22.03 19.89 0.08
CA ILE A 83 -22.34 18.88 -0.95
C ILE A 83 -21.28 17.78 -0.93
N LEU A 84 -19.99 18.12 -0.90
CA LEU A 84 -18.91 17.13 -0.86
C LEU A 84 -19.01 16.22 0.37
N LEU A 85 -19.33 16.74 1.55
CA LEU A 85 -19.54 15.91 2.74
C LEU A 85 -20.72 14.94 2.59
N GLY A 86 -21.83 15.40 2.01
CA GLY A 86 -22.98 14.55 1.76
C GLY A 86 -22.73 13.46 0.73
N LEU A 87 -22.00 13.79 -0.35
CA LEU A 87 -21.56 12.83 -1.36
C LEU A 87 -20.57 11.82 -0.78
N ASP A 88 -19.58 12.26 0.01
CA ASP A 88 -18.62 11.37 0.68
C ASP A 88 -19.33 10.36 1.59
N ALA A 89 -20.30 10.83 2.37
CA ALA A 89 -21.10 9.98 3.23
C ALA A 89 -21.91 8.95 2.42
N ALA A 90 -22.57 9.37 1.33
CA ALA A 90 -23.32 8.46 0.46
C ALA A 90 -22.41 7.44 -0.23
N LEU A 91 -21.28 7.88 -0.80
CA LEU A 91 -20.32 7.02 -1.49
C LEU A 91 -19.64 5.99 -0.58
N ALA A 92 -19.67 6.19 0.75
CA ALA A 92 -19.23 5.16 1.70
C ALA A 92 -20.02 3.85 1.54
N TYR A 93 -21.27 3.90 1.09
CA TYR A 93 -22.10 2.72 0.81
C TYR A 93 -21.73 2.03 -0.52
N ALA A 94 -21.00 2.69 -1.40
CA ALA A 94 -20.48 2.09 -2.63
C ALA A 94 -19.14 1.37 -2.44
N SER A 95 -18.65 1.22 -1.20
CA SER A 95 -17.44 0.46 -0.91
C SER A 95 -17.75 -1.03 -0.69
N PRO A 96 -17.04 -1.97 -1.35
CA PRO A 96 -17.22 -3.40 -1.12
C PRO A 96 -16.87 -3.83 0.31
N TYR A 97 -16.18 -2.97 1.06
CA TYR A 97 -15.75 -3.20 2.45
C TYR A 97 -16.64 -2.46 3.46
N SER A 98 -17.69 -1.78 2.99
CA SER A 98 -18.63 -1.08 3.87
C SER A 98 -19.48 -2.07 4.64
N PRO A 99 -19.73 -1.87 5.94
CA PRO A 99 -20.74 -2.62 6.67
C PRO A 99 -22.19 -2.28 6.23
N TYR A 100 -22.35 -1.22 5.43
CA TYR A 100 -23.64 -0.68 5.00
C TYR A 100 -23.92 -1.14 3.56
N HIS A 101 -24.55 -2.29 3.39
CA HIS A 101 -24.83 -2.84 2.04
C HIS A 101 -26.20 -2.44 1.46
N ASP A 102 -26.96 -1.56 2.13
CA ASP A 102 -28.37 -1.31 1.82
C ASP A 102 -28.63 -0.03 1.01
N ALA A 103 -27.79 0.28 0.03
CA ALA A 103 -28.02 1.39 -0.89
C ALA A 103 -28.18 0.90 -2.35
N PRO A 104 -29.32 0.30 -2.73
CA PRO A 104 -29.52 -0.26 -4.06
C PRO A 104 -29.39 0.78 -5.18
N ALA A 105 -29.66 2.06 -4.88
CA ALA A 105 -29.50 3.16 -5.86
C ALA A 105 -28.01 3.41 -6.23
N LEU A 106 -27.05 2.98 -5.41
CA LEU A 106 -25.62 3.08 -5.66
C LEU A 106 -25.00 1.78 -6.19
N SER A 107 -25.82 0.75 -6.47
CA SER A 107 -25.33 -0.53 -6.97
C SER A 107 -24.53 -0.39 -8.28
N GLY A 108 -24.94 0.53 -9.16
CA GLY A 108 -24.22 0.82 -10.41
C GLY A 108 -22.82 1.33 -10.15
N VAL A 109 -22.65 2.26 -9.21
CA VAL A 109 -21.36 2.82 -8.81
C VAL A 109 -20.46 1.74 -8.20
N LEU A 110 -21.02 0.87 -7.36
CA LEU A 110 -20.27 -0.26 -6.79
C LEU A 110 -19.82 -1.26 -7.85
N ILE A 111 -20.69 -1.62 -8.79
CA ILE A 111 -20.35 -2.53 -9.91
C ILE A 111 -19.24 -1.92 -10.75
N GLN A 112 -19.33 -0.63 -11.07
CA GLN A 112 -18.29 0.06 -11.81
C GLN A 112 -16.95 0.00 -11.06
N TYR A 113 -16.93 0.27 -9.76
CA TYR A 113 -15.72 0.18 -8.95
C TYR A 113 -15.12 -1.24 -8.98
N LEU A 114 -15.93 -2.27 -8.83
CA LEU A 114 -15.45 -3.66 -8.88
C LEU A 114 -14.93 -4.07 -10.27
N THR A 115 -15.36 -3.39 -11.32
CA THR A 115 -14.98 -3.69 -12.72
C THR A 115 -13.82 -2.82 -13.20
N GLU A 116 -13.85 -1.53 -12.89
CA GLU A 116 -12.94 -0.53 -13.45
C GLU A 116 -11.96 0.05 -12.41
N GLY A 117 -12.11 -0.32 -11.14
CA GLY A 117 -11.25 0.16 -10.05
C GLY A 117 -11.48 1.62 -9.65
N ARG A 118 -12.54 2.28 -10.12
CA ARG A 118 -12.88 3.67 -9.82
C ARG A 118 -14.39 3.87 -9.73
N LEU A 119 -14.81 4.85 -8.94
CA LEU A 119 -16.24 5.19 -8.76
C LEU A 119 -16.79 6.07 -9.89
N ASN A 120 -15.96 6.95 -10.46
CA ASN A 120 -16.35 7.94 -11.48
C ASN A 120 -16.43 7.33 -12.88
N SER A 121 -17.24 7.93 -13.74
CA SER A 121 -17.53 7.41 -15.08
C SER A 121 -16.41 7.63 -16.09
N ASP A 122 -15.70 8.77 -16.04
CA ASP A 122 -14.66 9.14 -17.01
C ASP A 122 -13.26 9.02 -16.40
N GLU A 123 -12.43 8.10 -16.94
CA GLU A 123 -11.04 7.93 -16.51
C GLU A 123 -10.14 9.12 -16.84
N ARG A 124 -10.52 9.96 -17.82
CA ARG A 124 -9.77 11.17 -18.16
C ARG A 124 -9.77 12.19 -17.03
N ASP A 125 -10.74 12.10 -16.15
CA ASP A 125 -10.80 12.89 -14.93
C ASP A 125 -9.95 12.28 -13.78
N GLY A 126 -9.17 11.21 -14.05
CA GLY A 126 -8.47 10.43 -13.06
C GLY A 126 -9.42 9.47 -12.34
N ALA A 127 -9.23 9.25 -11.05
CA ALA A 127 -10.08 8.34 -10.30
C ALA A 127 -10.61 8.94 -9.01
N LEU A 128 -11.80 8.50 -8.64
CA LEU A 128 -12.33 8.58 -7.29
C LEU A 128 -12.38 7.16 -6.72
N LEU A 129 -11.63 6.93 -5.66
CA LEU A 129 -11.57 5.63 -4.99
C LEU A 129 -12.44 5.65 -3.74
N PRO A 130 -13.13 4.55 -3.41
CA PRO A 130 -13.94 4.49 -2.20
C PRO A 130 -13.08 4.58 -0.96
N ARG A 131 -13.73 4.85 0.16
CA ARG A 131 -13.12 4.69 1.48
C ARG A 131 -12.64 3.26 1.65
N CYS A 132 -11.36 3.07 1.91
CA CYS A 132 -10.85 1.73 2.25
C CYS A 132 -11.16 1.36 3.70
N ALA A 133 -11.08 0.05 4.01
CA ALA A 133 -11.37 -0.46 5.35
C ALA A 133 -10.46 0.18 6.42
N PHE A 134 -9.19 0.40 6.09
CA PHE A 134 -8.18 1.04 6.94
C PHE A 134 -7.48 2.12 6.12
N PRO A 135 -8.00 3.35 6.09
CA PRO A 135 -7.39 4.42 5.31
C PRO A 135 -6.07 4.87 5.95
N GLY A 136 -5.06 5.07 5.11
CA GLY A 136 -3.86 5.79 5.47
C GLY A 136 -4.21 7.22 5.87
N ARG A 137 -3.63 7.71 6.95
CA ARG A 137 -3.92 9.06 7.45
C ARG A 137 -2.65 9.83 7.73
N PRO A 138 -2.28 10.80 6.86
CA PRO A 138 -1.10 11.64 7.04
C PRO A 138 -1.13 12.37 8.38
N LEU A 139 0.00 12.40 9.08
CA LEU A 139 0.12 13.10 10.35
C LEU A 139 0.30 14.61 10.12
N GLY A 140 -0.56 15.41 10.75
CA GLY A 140 -0.36 16.85 10.87
C GLY A 140 -0.50 17.71 9.61
N ARG A 141 -1.00 17.17 8.51
CA ARG A 141 -1.28 17.93 7.29
C ARG A 141 -2.77 18.28 7.23
N ARG A 142 -3.10 19.56 7.08
CA ARG A 142 -4.47 20.03 6.80
C ARG A 142 -4.64 20.11 5.29
N THR A 143 -5.17 19.04 4.71
CA THR A 143 -5.44 18.93 3.29
C THR A 143 -6.91 18.59 3.06
N LYS A 144 -7.41 18.79 1.86
CA LYS A 144 -8.76 18.35 1.48
C LYS A 144 -9.02 16.89 1.84
N ALA A 145 -8.05 16.02 1.58
CA ALA A 145 -8.14 14.59 1.84
C ALA A 145 -8.43 14.22 3.30
N GLU A 146 -8.13 15.12 4.27
CA GLU A 146 -8.42 14.86 5.68
C GLU A 146 -9.91 15.00 6.03
N PHE A 147 -10.69 15.65 5.18
CA PHE A 147 -12.12 15.88 5.42
C PHE A 147 -13.03 14.86 4.76
N PHE A 148 -12.51 14.07 3.82
CA PHE A 148 -13.29 13.12 3.06
C PHE A 148 -12.72 11.70 3.20
N GLY A 149 -13.59 10.71 3.14
CA GLY A 149 -13.22 9.30 3.21
C GLY A 149 -12.91 8.71 1.84
N VAL A 150 -13.50 9.25 0.76
CA VAL A 150 -13.14 8.90 -0.61
C VAL A 150 -11.83 9.57 -1.01
N HIS A 151 -11.07 8.93 -1.90
CA HIS A 151 -9.76 9.40 -2.34
C HIS A 151 -9.82 9.90 -3.78
N ARG A 152 -9.55 11.19 -3.95
CA ARG A 152 -9.42 11.82 -5.27
C ARG A 152 -8.00 11.61 -5.80
N VAL A 153 -7.87 10.86 -6.91
CA VAL A 153 -6.60 10.65 -7.63
C VAL A 153 -6.65 11.48 -8.92
N PRO A 154 -5.83 12.53 -9.03
CA PRO A 154 -5.77 13.35 -10.24
C PRO A 154 -5.30 12.52 -11.46
N PRO A 155 -5.60 12.96 -12.72
CA PRO A 155 -5.27 12.22 -13.93
C PRO A 155 -3.78 11.88 -14.06
N ALA A 156 -2.90 12.84 -13.75
CA ALA A 156 -1.45 12.66 -13.89
C ALA A 156 -0.88 11.58 -12.95
N GLU A 157 -1.44 11.47 -11.74
CA GLU A 157 -1.10 10.42 -10.79
C GLU A 157 -1.76 9.09 -11.20
N TRP A 158 -3.02 9.13 -11.68
CA TRP A 158 -3.76 7.93 -12.08
C TRP A 158 -3.09 7.18 -13.25
N GLU A 159 -2.58 7.89 -14.23
CA GLU A 159 -1.82 7.30 -15.34
C GLU A 159 -0.58 6.49 -14.90
N ARG A 160 -0.08 6.74 -13.69
CA ARG A 160 1.10 6.08 -13.10
C ARG A 160 0.76 5.01 -12.09
N ILE A 161 -0.52 4.64 -11.96
CA ILE A 161 -1.00 3.65 -11.00
C ILE A 161 -1.60 2.47 -11.75
N ASP A 162 -1.26 1.26 -11.30
CA ASP A 162 -1.96 0.02 -11.63
C ASP A 162 -2.81 -0.36 -10.43
N HIS A 163 -4.10 -0.01 -10.49
CA HIS A 163 -5.03 -0.27 -9.40
C HIS A 163 -5.83 -1.55 -9.64
N SER A 164 -5.91 -2.38 -8.61
CA SER A 164 -6.73 -3.60 -8.60
C SER A 164 -7.56 -3.69 -7.33
N VAL A 165 -8.68 -4.39 -7.41
CA VAL A 165 -9.63 -4.58 -6.30
C VAL A 165 -9.80 -6.06 -6.04
N LEU A 166 -9.56 -6.50 -4.80
CA LEU A 166 -9.90 -7.83 -4.34
C LEU A 166 -11.26 -7.78 -3.62
N PRO A 167 -12.33 -8.33 -4.23
CA PRO A 167 -13.67 -8.25 -3.65
C PRO A 167 -13.77 -8.87 -2.27
N ALA A 168 -14.45 -8.20 -1.34
CA ALA A 168 -14.59 -8.59 0.05
C ALA A 168 -15.28 -9.95 0.29
N VAL A 169 -16.01 -10.48 -0.70
CA VAL A 169 -16.71 -11.77 -0.60
C VAL A 169 -15.76 -12.91 -0.22
N ASN A 170 -14.48 -12.78 -0.56
CA ASN A 170 -13.45 -13.75 -0.23
C ASN A 170 -12.74 -13.44 1.10
N ASP A 171 -13.01 -12.29 1.73
CA ASP A 171 -12.25 -11.77 2.87
C ASP A 171 -13.05 -11.72 4.19
N ALA A 172 -14.17 -12.45 4.29
CA ALA A 172 -15.00 -12.52 5.49
C ALA A 172 -14.24 -12.94 6.79
N HIS A 173 -12.97 -13.34 6.67
CA HIS A 173 -12.11 -13.74 7.77
C HIS A 173 -11.26 -12.62 8.39
N PHE A 174 -11.27 -11.41 7.81
CA PHE A 174 -10.66 -10.25 8.46
C PHE A 174 -11.71 -9.54 9.32
N ASN A 175 -11.77 -9.95 10.57
CA ASN A 175 -12.54 -9.19 11.56
C ASN A 175 -11.80 -7.87 11.82
N ARG A 176 -12.50 -6.75 11.66
CA ARG A 176 -11.94 -5.40 11.85
C ARG A 176 -11.43 -5.15 13.26
N ASP A 177 -11.96 -5.89 14.21
CA ASP A 177 -11.63 -5.74 15.64
C ASP A 177 -10.49 -6.67 16.08
N GLU A 178 -9.96 -7.50 15.18
CA GLU A 178 -8.88 -8.42 15.50
C GLU A 178 -7.54 -7.95 14.93
N PRO A 179 -6.45 -8.03 15.71
CA PRO A 179 -5.12 -7.69 15.23
C PRO A 179 -4.69 -8.67 14.12
N VAL A 180 -4.07 -8.14 13.07
CA VAL A 180 -3.52 -8.94 11.98
C VAL A 180 -2.05 -9.23 12.25
N THR A 181 -1.70 -10.50 12.35
CA THR A 181 -0.33 -10.94 12.53
C THR A 181 0.41 -10.96 11.19
N ILE A 182 1.56 -10.27 11.12
CA ILE A 182 2.45 -10.27 9.97
C ILE A 182 3.67 -11.11 10.28
N GLY A 183 3.99 -12.05 9.37
CA GLY A 183 5.20 -12.84 9.43
C GLY A 183 6.28 -12.31 8.48
N CYS A 184 7.53 -12.26 8.92
CA CYS A 184 8.68 -11.97 8.08
C CYS A 184 9.67 -13.13 8.15
N ALA A 185 10.20 -13.54 6.99
CA ALA A 185 11.18 -14.61 6.92
C ALA A 185 12.36 -14.21 6.02
N PRO A 186 13.61 -14.50 6.40
CA PRO A 186 14.78 -14.06 5.64
C PRO A 186 14.97 -14.79 4.31
N VAL A 187 14.41 -15.98 4.12
CA VAL A 187 14.48 -16.86 2.95
C VAL A 187 15.92 -17.25 2.56
N LEU A 188 16.80 -16.26 2.34
CA LEU A 188 18.19 -16.43 1.96
C LEU A 188 19.09 -16.16 3.17
N GLU A 189 20.08 -17.03 3.40
CA GLU A 189 20.89 -16.99 4.61
C GLU A 189 22.34 -16.59 4.37
N THR A 190 22.93 -17.04 3.28
CA THR A 190 24.35 -16.80 2.95
C THR A 190 24.53 -16.45 1.46
N PHE A 191 25.73 -16.03 1.07
CA PHE A 191 26.05 -15.80 -0.32
C PHE A 191 26.03 -17.08 -1.19
N ASP A 192 26.00 -18.26 -0.59
CA ASP A 192 25.78 -19.52 -1.35
C ASP A 192 24.33 -19.59 -1.88
N ASP A 193 23.39 -18.82 -1.30
CA ASP A 193 22.03 -18.72 -1.74
C ASP A 193 21.83 -17.64 -2.85
N VAL A 194 22.88 -16.87 -3.22
CA VAL A 194 22.79 -15.75 -4.15
C VAL A 194 23.92 -15.77 -5.17
N GLU A 195 23.56 -15.67 -6.43
CA GLU A 195 24.51 -15.38 -7.50
C GLU A 195 24.64 -13.87 -7.68
N ILE A 196 25.90 -13.40 -7.71
CA ILE A 196 26.22 -12.03 -8.08
C ILE A 196 27.13 -12.01 -9.29
N GLY A 197 26.82 -11.18 -10.27
CA GLY A 197 27.64 -10.97 -11.45
C GLY A 197 27.89 -9.49 -11.70
N PHE A 198 29.14 -9.17 -12.09
CA PHE A 198 29.52 -7.82 -12.52
C PHE A 198 29.84 -7.85 -14.01
N GLU A 199 29.39 -6.83 -14.74
CA GLU A 199 29.63 -6.65 -16.16
C GLU A 199 30.10 -5.23 -16.42
N HIS A 200 31.20 -5.09 -17.18
CA HIS A 200 31.66 -3.78 -17.63
C HIS A 200 31.10 -3.50 -19.03
N ARG A 201 30.35 -2.41 -19.15
CA ARG A 201 29.83 -1.89 -20.41
C ARG A 201 30.27 -0.45 -20.60
N TYR A 202 31.11 -0.22 -21.61
CA TYR A 202 31.70 1.10 -21.86
C TYR A 202 32.46 1.62 -20.62
N ASP A 203 32.01 2.70 -20.01
CA ASP A 203 32.55 3.35 -18.81
C ASP A 203 31.79 3.06 -17.52
N MET A 204 30.78 2.16 -17.59
CA MET A 204 29.94 1.79 -16.45
C MET A 204 30.20 0.34 -16.03
N THR A 205 30.13 0.12 -14.73
CA THR A 205 30.02 -1.23 -14.17
C THR A 205 28.58 -1.48 -13.79
N LEU A 206 28.05 -2.60 -14.25
CA LEU A 206 26.70 -3.06 -13.93
C LEU A 206 26.79 -4.31 -13.06
N TYR A 207 25.85 -4.49 -12.13
CA TYR A 207 25.75 -5.72 -11.37
C TYR A 207 24.35 -6.34 -11.47
N ARG A 208 24.30 -7.65 -11.31
CA ARG A 208 23.05 -8.43 -11.25
C ARG A 208 23.09 -9.34 -10.03
N LEU A 209 21.96 -9.44 -9.36
CA LEU A 209 21.71 -10.35 -8.25
C LEU A 209 20.59 -11.30 -8.64
N ARG A 210 20.74 -12.58 -8.32
CA ARG A 210 19.65 -13.56 -8.43
C ARG A 210 19.76 -14.61 -7.33
N PRO A 211 18.64 -15.16 -6.85
CA PRO A 211 18.69 -16.26 -5.89
C PRO A 211 19.14 -17.55 -6.60
N VAL A 212 19.85 -18.39 -5.85
CA VAL A 212 20.18 -19.76 -6.29
C VAL A 212 18.95 -20.65 -6.04
N ASP A 213 18.40 -21.21 -7.10
CA ASP A 213 17.31 -22.19 -7.00
C ASP A 213 17.86 -23.57 -6.62
N SER A 214 18.12 -23.76 -5.32
CA SER A 214 18.69 -24.99 -4.76
C SER A 214 17.66 -25.77 -3.93
N ASP A 215 17.90 -27.07 -3.77
CA ASP A 215 17.08 -27.92 -2.88
C ASP A 215 17.05 -27.40 -1.44
N ALA A 216 18.12 -26.76 -0.98
CA ALA A 216 18.19 -26.15 0.34
C ALA A 216 17.21 -24.97 0.46
N VAL A 217 17.20 -24.05 -0.50
CA VAL A 217 16.26 -22.91 -0.54
C VAL A 217 14.83 -23.43 -0.68
N ARG A 218 14.57 -24.38 -1.59
CA ARG A 218 13.24 -24.98 -1.75
C ARG A 218 12.72 -25.66 -0.49
N LYS A 219 13.57 -26.38 0.24
CA LYS A 219 13.21 -26.98 1.53
C LYS A 219 12.92 -25.92 2.60
N ARG A 220 13.69 -24.83 2.59
CA ARG A 220 13.51 -23.70 3.52
C ARG A 220 12.16 -23.03 3.29
N ILE A 221 11.76 -22.80 2.04
CA ILE A 221 10.45 -22.26 1.66
C ILE A 221 9.31 -23.08 2.25
N ARG A 222 9.33 -24.42 2.11
CA ARG A 222 8.30 -25.29 2.71
C ARG A 222 8.24 -25.13 4.24
N THR A 223 9.40 -25.02 4.86
CA THR A 223 9.47 -24.87 6.32
C THR A 223 8.95 -23.51 6.78
N ILE A 224 9.25 -22.43 6.03
CA ILE A 224 8.76 -21.08 6.29
C ILE A 224 7.24 -21.04 6.25
N VAL A 225 6.59 -21.56 5.20
CA VAL A 225 5.12 -21.57 5.08
C VAL A 225 4.46 -22.24 6.28
N ARG A 226 4.98 -23.41 6.68
CA ARG A 226 4.47 -24.11 7.86
C ARG A 226 4.64 -23.30 9.15
N ARG A 227 5.81 -22.68 9.34
CA ARG A 227 6.11 -21.87 10.53
C ARG A 227 5.26 -20.62 10.61
N LEU A 228 4.93 -20.01 9.47
CA LEU A 228 4.01 -18.87 9.39
C LEU A 228 2.60 -19.26 9.84
N ASP A 229 2.12 -20.44 9.42
CA ASP A 229 0.85 -20.98 9.92
C ASP A 229 0.88 -21.23 11.44
N GLU A 230 1.92 -21.92 11.92
CA GLU A 230 2.11 -22.22 13.35
C GLU A 230 2.17 -20.94 14.21
N ALA A 231 2.68 -19.84 13.63
CA ALA A 231 2.76 -18.54 14.27
C ALA A 231 1.48 -17.70 14.15
N GLY A 232 0.46 -18.18 13.46
CA GLY A 232 -0.80 -17.46 13.26
C GLY A 232 -0.68 -16.26 12.32
N ALA A 233 0.35 -16.22 11.46
CA ALA A 233 0.49 -15.15 10.49
C ALA A 233 -0.66 -15.18 9.48
N ARG A 234 -1.23 -14.02 9.17
CA ARG A 234 -2.23 -13.87 8.10
C ARG A 234 -1.64 -13.28 6.82
N ILE A 235 -0.59 -12.47 6.98
CA ILE A 235 0.20 -11.92 5.89
C ILE A 235 1.65 -12.29 6.14
N ALA A 236 2.40 -12.58 5.08
CA ALA A 236 3.83 -12.78 5.14
C ALA A 236 4.56 -11.88 4.16
N VAL A 237 5.77 -11.43 4.54
CA VAL A 237 6.62 -10.56 3.73
C VAL A 237 8.01 -11.16 3.66
N MET A 238 8.46 -11.46 2.42
CA MET A 238 9.78 -11.99 2.11
C MET A 238 10.70 -10.88 1.58
N PRO A 239 12.03 -11.05 1.64
CA PRO A 239 12.98 -10.02 1.22
C PRO A 239 13.13 -9.88 -0.30
N GLU A 240 13.88 -8.87 -0.71
CA GLU A 240 14.36 -8.70 -2.08
C GLU A 240 15.38 -9.80 -2.44
N ILE A 241 15.47 -10.11 -3.74
CA ILE A 241 16.30 -11.19 -4.33
C ILE A 241 15.88 -12.60 -3.84
N ALA A 242 14.66 -12.76 -3.35
CA ALA A 242 14.13 -14.06 -2.94
C ALA A 242 13.41 -14.82 -4.07
N LEU A 243 13.24 -14.19 -5.25
CA LEU A 243 12.52 -14.75 -6.39
C LEU A 243 13.38 -14.91 -7.63
N SER A 244 13.16 -16.04 -8.31
CA SER A 244 13.45 -16.31 -9.72
C SER A 244 12.24 -17.03 -10.30
N ASP A 245 12.15 -17.17 -11.62
CA ASP A 245 11.01 -17.87 -12.25
C ASP A 245 10.79 -19.28 -11.64
N GLY A 246 11.88 -20.04 -11.40
CA GLY A 246 11.77 -21.36 -10.78
C GLY A 246 11.34 -21.35 -9.32
N LEU A 247 11.79 -20.35 -8.54
CA LEU A 247 11.37 -20.21 -7.15
C LEU A 247 9.95 -19.66 -7.03
N LEU A 248 9.49 -18.82 -7.94
CA LEU A 248 8.10 -18.34 -7.98
C LEU A 248 7.13 -19.51 -8.15
N GLU A 249 7.39 -20.38 -9.11
CA GLU A 249 6.56 -21.58 -9.32
C GLU A 249 6.60 -22.50 -8.09
N HIS A 250 7.79 -22.68 -7.49
CA HIS A 250 7.91 -23.48 -6.28
C HIS A 250 7.16 -22.89 -5.07
N TRP A 251 7.17 -21.56 -4.90
CA TRP A 251 6.36 -20.89 -3.89
C TRP A 251 4.87 -21.13 -4.09
N LYS A 252 4.38 -21.02 -5.33
CA LYS A 252 2.96 -21.29 -5.66
C LYS A 252 2.58 -22.74 -5.37
N GLU A 253 3.41 -23.71 -5.77
CA GLU A 253 3.20 -25.11 -5.45
C GLU A 253 3.08 -25.34 -3.92
N VAL A 254 4.06 -24.87 -3.15
CA VAL A 254 4.09 -25.04 -1.70
C VAL A 254 2.93 -24.34 -1.04
N ALA A 255 2.62 -23.12 -1.45
CA ALA A 255 1.52 -22.34 -0.91
C ALA A 255 0.18 -23.05 -1.13
N TYR A 256 -0.06 -23.55 -2.34
CA TYR A 256 -1.28 -24.26 -2.71
C TYR A 256 -1.39 -25.63 -2.01
N ASP A 257 -0.33 -26.44 -2.05
CA ASP A 257 -0.30 -27.78 -1.44
C ASP A 257 -0.51 -27.74 0.07
N THR A 258 -0.01 -26.68 0.72
CA THR A 258 -0.11 -26.52 2.18
C THR A 258 -1.33 -25.72 2.63
N ALA A 259 -2.12 -25.15 1.73
CA ALA A 259 -3.29 -24.33 2.07
C ALA A 259 -4.35 -25.11 2.88
N GLY A 260 -4.38 -26.43 2.75
CA GLY A 260 -5.29 -27.28 3.50
C GLY A 260 -6.78 -27.02 3.18
N ARG A 261 -7.67 -27.83 3.75
CA ARG A 261 -9.12 -27.62 3.65
C ARG A 261 -9.67 -26.86 4.87
N ASP A 262 -8.92 -26.85 5.96
CA ASP A 262 -9.29 -26.20 7.21
C ASP A 262 -8.55 -24.85 7.31
N ARG A 263 -9.26 -23.77 6.97
CA ARG A 263 -8.73 -22.40 6.97
C ARG A 263 -8.40 -21.90 8.37
N ASP A 264 -9.04 -22.42 9.40
CA ASP A 264 -8.79 -22.02 10.79
C ASP A 264 -7.45 -22.57 11.30
N GLN A 265 -7.00 -23.72 10.75
CA GLN A 265 -5.69 -24.29 11.05
C GLN A 265 -4.57 -23.70 10.20
N HIS A 266 -4.90 -23.00 9.09
CA HIS A 266 -3.98 -22.41 8.16
C HIS A 266 -4.30 -20.92 7.95
N PRO A 267 -4.02 -20.07 8.94
CA PRO A 267 -4.42 -18.66 8.91
C PRO A 267 -3.67 -17.83 7.87
N LEU A 268 -2.49 -18.28 7.41
CA LEU A 268 -1.71 -17.60 6.39
C LEU A 268 -2.47 -17.57 5.06
N ARG A 269 -2.78 -16.37 4.60
CA ARG A 269 -3.48 -16.19 3.35
C ARG A 269 -2.68 -15.44 2.31
N TYR A 270 -2.14 -14.28 2.65
CA TYR A 270 -1.45 -13.43 1.71
C TYR A 270 0.06 -13.54 1.90
N ILE A 271 0.77 -13.83 0.82
CA ILE A 271 2.23 -13.95 0.85
C ILE A 271 2.83 -13.01 -0.18
N MET A 272 3.50 -11.96 0.29
CA MET A 272 4.41 -11.19 -0.53
C MET A 272 5.73 -11.96 -0.61
N LEU A 273 5.97 -12.61 -1.75
CA LEU A 273 7.03 -13.60 -1.96
C LEU A 273 8.44 -12.99 -2.02
N GLY A 274 8.53 -11.68 -1.77
CA GLY A 274 9.74 -10.92 -2.01
C GLY A 274 9.83 -10.45 -3.45
N SER A 275 11.03 -10.09 -3.89
CA SER A 275 11.28 -9.70 -5.26
C SER A 275 12.50 -10.39 -5.85
N GLY A 276 12.70 -10.25 -7.16
CA GLY A 276 13.85 -10.78 -7.86
C GLY A 276 13.73 -10.65 -9.37
N PRO A 277 14.73 -11.10 -10.13
CA PRO A 277 14.71 -11.04 -11.58
C PRO A 277 13.69 -12.04 -12.14
N LEU A 278 12.56 -11.54 -12.63
CA LEU A 278 11.48 -12.35 -13.21
C LEU A 278 11.18 -11.92 -14.64
N GLY A 279 10.90 -12.93 -15.49
CA GLY A 279 10.49 -12.76 -16.87
C GLY A 279 11.63 -12.67 -17.87
N PRO A 280 11.28 -12.55 -19.16
CA PRO A 280 12.22 -12.79 -20.28
C PRO A 280 13.09 -11.58 -20.66
N GLY A 281 13.05 -10.47 -19.96
CA GLY A 281 13.83 -9.25 -20.27
C GLY A 281 15.35 -9.43 -20.12
N ASP A 282 16.14 -8.65 -20.85
CA ASP A 282 17.58 -8.49 -20.64
C ASP A 282 17.96 -7.01 -20.67
N PRO A 283 18.05 -6.35 -19.51
CA PRO A 283 17.87 -6.93 -18.18
C PRO A 283 16.41 -7.25 -17.85
N PRO A 284 16.14 -8.25 -17.00
CA PRO A 284 14.81 -8.48 -16.46
C PRO A 284 14.46 -7.43 -15.42
N PRO A 285 13.17 -7.16 -15.14
CA PRO A 285 12.79 -6.37 -14.00
C PRO A 285 13.11 -7.08 -12.68
N ASN A 286 13.44 -6.33 -11.64
CA ASN A 286 13.41 -6.83 -10.26
C ASN A 286 11.95 -6.70 -9.78
N ARG A 287 11.25 -7.81 -9.72
CA ARG A 287 9.78 -7.89 -9.60
C ARG A 287 9.36 -8.53 -8.30
N ALA A 288 8.50 -7.85 -7.54
CA ALA A 288 7.82 -8.38 -6.37
C ALA A 288 6.45 -8.95 -6.75
N VAL A 289 6.04 -10.02 -6.06
CA VAL A 289 4.77 -10.71 -6.30
C VAL A 289 4.06 -10.97 -4.97
N LEU A 290 2.80 -10.52 -4.86
CA LEU A 290 1.89 -10.88 -3.78
C LEU A 290 0.89 -11.92 -4.29
N ILE A 291 0.76 -13.04 -3.59
CA ILE A 291 -0.19 -14.09 -3.94
C ILE A 291 -1.28 -14.28 -2.87
N ASP A 292 -2.47 -14.72 -3.30
CA ASP A 292 -3.44 -15.37 -2.42
C ASP A 292 -3.09 -16.87 -2.35
N ARG A 293 -2.68 -17.34 -1.18
CA ARG A 293 -2.31 -18.74 -0.96
C ARG A 293 -3.46 -19.72 -1.24
N TRP A 294 -4.70 -19.31 -1.02
CA TRP A 294 -5.85 -20.18 -1.15
C TRP A 294 -6.29 -20.41 -2.60
N THR A 295 -6.05 -19.42 -3.45
CA THR A 295 -6.40 -19.51 -4.88
C THR A 295 -5.16 -19.74 -5.76
N GLY A 296 -3.97 -19.42 -5.27
CA GLY A 296 -2.73 -19.41 -6.03
C GLY A 296 -2.60 -18.25 -7.01
N GLU A 297 -3.54 -17.29 -6.96
CA GLU A 297 -3.55 -16.12 -7.85
C GLU A 297 -2.54 -15.06 -7.43
N GLU A 298 -1.92 -14.43 -8.41
CA GLU A 298 -1.12 -13.21 -8.22
C GLU A 298 -2.06 -12.03 -8.06
N LEU A 299 -2.06 -11.42 -6.88
CA LEU A 299 -2.94 -10.30 -6.55
C LEU A 299 -2.32 -8.95 -6.89
N LEU A 300 -1.00 -8.85 -6.74
CA LEU A 300 -0.26 -7.63 -7.03
C LEU A 300 1.13 -7.99 -7.53
N VAL A 301 1.55 -7.30 -8.58
CA VAL A 301 2.89 -7.40 -9.17
C VAL A 301 3.50 -6.01 -9.23
N GLN A 302 4.70 -5.83 -8.69
CA GLN A 302 5.41 -4.55 -8.70
C GLN A 302 6.83 -4.71 -9.21
N ASP A 303 7.18 -3.98 -10.24
CA ASP A 303 8.57 -3.85 -10.70
C ASP A 303 9.27 -2.75 -9.90
N LYS A 304 10.54 -2.99 -9.50
CA LYS A 304 11.37 -1.99 -8.83
C LYS A 304 11.46 -0.73 -9.68
N LEU A 305 11.18 0.39 -9.06
CA LEU A 305 11.00 1.66 -9.79
C LEU A 305 12.34 2.35 -10.08
N SER A 306 13.37 2.01 -9.29
CA SER A 306 14.70 2.60 -9.47
C SER A 306 15.80 1.59 -9.15
N GLY A 307 16.82 1.53 -10.00
CA GLY A 307 18.02 0.73 -9.73
C GLY A 307 18.85 1.32 -8.59
N PHE A 308 19.56 0.44 -7.89
CA PHE A 308 20.47 0.83 -6.80
C PHE A 308 21.91 0.93 -7.31
N THR A 309 22.65 1.92 -6.82
CA THR A 309 24.09 2.07 -7.12
C THR A 309 24.91 1.66 -5.91
N LEU A 310 25.69 0.60 -6.04
CA LEU A 310 26.69 0.19 -5.04
C LEU A 310 27.90 1.08 -5.14
N ASP A 311 28.30 1.70 -4.03
CA ASP A 311 29.58 2.37 -3.92
C ASP A 311 30.70 1.38 -3.52
N GLN A 312 31.94 1.84 -3.62
CA GLN A 312 33.11 1.01 -3.32
C GLN A 312 33.15 0.53 -1.87
N ASP A 313 32.71 1.38 -0.92
CA ASP A 313 32.71 1.03 0.49
C ASP A 313 31.64 -0.04 0.80
N GLN A 314 30.48 0.04 0.15
CA GLN A 314 29.45 -0.98 0.24
C GLN A 314 29.94 -2.32 -0.35
N MET A 315 30.50 -2.31 -1.57
CA MET A 315 31.03 -3.53 -2.20
C MET A 315 32.11 -4.20 -1.35
N ARG A 316 32.98 -3.42 -0.75
CA ARG A 316 34.03 -3.92 0.17
C ARG A 316 33.44 -4.45 1.47
N LEU A 317 32.53 -3.69 2.12
CA LEU A 317 31.89 -4.07 3.36
C LEU A 317 31.06 -5.35 3.22
N TRP A 318 30.34 -5.46 2.11
CA TRP A 318 29.52 -6.63 1.80
C TRP A 318 30.35 -7.79 1.25
N ARG A 319 31.66 -7.58 1.03
CA ARG A 319 32.59 -8.59 0.51
C ARG A 319 32.09 -9.28 -0.76
N LEU A 320 31.54 -8.46 -1.70
CA LEU A 320 30.90 -8.98 -2.89
C LEU A 320 31.90 -9.68 -3.80
N PRO A 321 31.65 -10.96 -4.17
CA PRO A 321 32.55 -11.68 -5.06
C PRO A 321 32.63 -11.04 -6.44
N GLY A 322 33.85 -10.82 -6.96
CA GLY A 322 34.05 -10.24 -8.28
C GLY A 322 33.78 -8.76 -8.40
N ALA A 323 33.57 -8.06 -7.28
CA ALA A 323 33.37 -6.61 -7.29
C ALA A 323 34.61 -5.88 -7.86
N PRO A 324 34.40 -4.76 -8.59
CA PRO A 324 35.51 -3.95 -9.10
C PRO A 324 36.36 -3.36 -7.96
N GLU A 325 37.66 -3.18 -8.19
CA GLU A 325 38.57 -2.62 -7.19
C GLU A 325 38.30 -1.13 -6.90
N SER A 326 37.64 -0.42 -7.82
CA SER A 326 37.34 1.00 -7.70
C SER A 326 36.08 1.39 -8.48
N GLY A 327 35.45 2.50 -8.09
CA GLY A 327 34.28 3.05 -8.75
C GLY A 327 32.97 2.58 -8.13
N THR A 328 31.90 2.69 -8.90
CA THR A 328 30.53 2.31 -8.53
C THR A 328 30.01 1.22 -9.47
N ALA A 329 29.00 0.50 -9.03
CA ALA A 329 28.28 -0.46 -9.86
C ALA A 329 26.78 -0.20 -9.78
N ASP A 330 26.14 -0.07 -10.94
CA ASP A 330 24.70 0.17 -11.05
C ASP A 330 23.92 -1.14 -11.21
N GLU A 331 22.78 -1.22 -10.56
CA GLU A 331 21.90 -2.39 -10.68
C GLU A 331 21.37 -2.51 -12.11
N HIS A 332 21.62 -3.67 -12.74
CA HIS A 332 21.22 -3.93 -14.11
C HIS A 332 19.82 -4.55 -14.14
N ILE A 333 18.82 -3.70 -14.04
CA ILE A 333 17.39 -4.08 -14.11
C ILE A 333 16.65 -3.21 -15.12
N GLN A 334 15.49 -3.68 -15.56
CA GLN A 334 14.48 -2.84 -16.23
C GLN A 334 13.62 -2.18 -15.18
N PRO A 335 13.70 -0.84 -14.99
CA PRO A 335 12.89 -0.15 -13.99
C PRO A 335 11.40 -0.20 -14.34
N GLY A 336 10.56 -0.29 -13.30
CA GLY A 336 9.12 -0.11 -13.40
C GLY A 336 8.75 1.36 -13.66
N THR A 337 7.59 1.59 -14.25
CA THR A 337 7.08 2.92 -14.58
C THR A 337 5.78 3.26 -13.88
N ARG A 338 5.18 2.30 -13.18
CA ARG A 338 3.90 2.42 -12.47
C ARG A 338 4.00 1.84 -11.08
N VAL A 339 3.17 2.37 -10.17
CA VAL A 339 3.00 1.81 -8.83
C VAL A 339 1.74 0.96 -8.82
N SER A 340 1.87 -0.28 -8.37
CA SER A 340 0.74 -1.18 -8.20
C SER A 340 0.09 -0.97 -6.84
N VAL A 341 -1.23 -0.82 -6.84
CA VAL A 341 -2.05 -0.59 -5.65
C VAL A 341 -3.18 -1.62 -5.63
N LEU A 342 -3.28 -2.37 -4.53
CA LEU A 342 -4.32 -3.36 -4.32
C LEU A 342 -5.27 -2.89 -3.22
N ASP A 343 -6.55 -2.73 -3.56
CA ASP A 343 -7.61 -2.45 -2.60
C ASP A 343 -8.22 -3.76 -2.10
N MET A 344 -8.21 -3.98 -0.78
CA MET A 344 -8.68 -5.22 -0.17
C MET A 344 -9.24 -4.97 1.25
N ALA A 345 -9.78 -6.01 1.89
CA ALA A 345 -10.38 -5.91 3.22
C ALA A 345 -9.41 -5.43 4.32
N LEU A 346 -8.11 -5.64 4.15
CA LEU A 346 -7.08 -5.10 5.05
C LEU A 346 -6.77 -3.62 4.86
N GLY A 347 -7.31 -3.00 3.83
CA GLY A 347 -6.98 -1.65 3.42
C GLY A 347 -6.36 -1.62 2.03
N ARG A 348 -5.63 -0.56 1.72
CA ARG A 348 -5.03 -0.34 0.41
C ARG A 348 -3.53 -0.57 0.48
N LEU A 349 -3.06 -1.61 -0.20
CA LEU A 349 -1.68 -2.07 -0.17
C LEU A 349 -0.90 -1.55 -1.38
N ALA A 350 0.39 -1.26 -1.17
CA ALA A 350 1.37 -1.09 -2.23
C ALA A 350 2.69 -1.74 -1.84
N VAL A 351 3.54 -2.02 -2.83
CA VAL A 351 4.89 -2.56 -2.62
C VAL A 351 5.92 -1.56 -3.10
N LEU A 352 6.92 -1.28 -2.26
CA LEU A 352 8.10 -0.51 -2.62
C LEU A 352 9.33 -1.38 -2.43
N ILE A 353 10.17 -1.52 -3.46
CA ILE A 353 11.31 -2.44 -3.41
C ILE A 353 12.56 -1.66 -3.00
N CYS A 354 13.10 -2.00 -1.82
CA CYS A 354 14.37 -1.52 -1.31
C CYS A 354 14.49 0.02 -1.32
N GLU A 355 15.34 0.59 -2.16
CA GLU A 355 15.60 2.03 -2.23
C GLU A 355 14.37 2.86 -2.62
N ASP A 356 13.37 2.27 -3.26
CA ASP A 356 12.12 2.96 -3.58
C ASP A 356 11.42 3.52 -2.33
N LEU A 357 11.65 2.92 -1.14
CA LEU A 357 11.14 3.42 0.14
C LEU A 357 11.68 4.81 0.49
N THR A 358 12.92 5.11 0.13
CA THR A 358 13.61 6.35 0.51
C THR A 358 13.68 7.38 -0.60
N ARG A 359 13.54 6.96 -1.85
CA ARG A 359 13.49 7.88 -2.99
C ARG A 359 12.16 8.62 -3.03
N SER A 360 12.17 9.81 -2.44
CA SER A 360 10.99 10.69 -2.35
C SER A 360 10.57 11.33 -3.67
N ILE A 361 11.31 11.14 -4.73
CA ILE A 361 11.06 11.81 -6.00
C ILE A 361 10.24 10.88 -6.88
N GLY A 362 8.92 10.96 -6.77
CA GLY A 362 8.06 10.47 -7.80
C GLY A 362 6.84 9.64 -7.38
N TRP A 363 6.80 8.97 -6.22
CA TRP A 363 5.71 8.02 -5.92
C TRP A 363 4.88 8.39 -4.69
N GLU A 364 5.34 9.32 -3.87
CA GLU A 364 4.60 9.77 -2.68
C GLU A 364 3.25 10.39 -3.03
N ARG A 365 3.16 11.09 -4.18
CA ARG A 365 1.91 11.72 -4.62
C ARG A 365 0.87 10.68 -5.00
N GLU A 366 1.26 9.68 -5.75
CA GLU A 366 0.43 8.57 -6.18
C GLU A 366 -0.08 7.77 -4.98
N LEU A 367 0.82 7.39 -4.07
CA LEU A 367 0.47 6.65 -2.85
C LEU A 367 -0.46 7.46 -1.93
N LEU A 368 -0.18 8.78 -1.77
CA LEU A 368 -1.00 9.67 -0.98
C LEU A 368 -2.39 9.87 -1.60
N ALA A 369 -2.46 10.09 -2.91
CA ALA A 369 -3.72 10.29 -3.62
C ALA A 369 -4.61 9.05 -3.55
N CYS A 370 -4.02 7.86 -3.63
CA CYS A 370 -4.74 6.59 -3.43
C CYS A 370 -5.13 6.35 -1.97
N GLY A 371 -4.51 7.03 -1.00
CA GLY A 371 -4.72 6.73 0.43
C GLY A 371 -4.21 5.34 0.81
N VAL A 372 -3.01 4.99 0.34
CA VAL A 372 -2.36 3.71 0.69
C VAL A 372 -2.18 3.63 2.19
N SER A 373 -2.61 2.52 2.77
CA SER A 373 -2.58 2.27 4.22
C SER A 373 -1.52 1.27 4.65
N HIS A 374 -1.00 0.48 3.70
CA HIS A 374 -0.01 -0.56 3.96
C HIS A 374 1.06 -0.57 2.87
N LEU A 375 2.33 -0.47 3.30
CA LEU A 375 3.50 -0.62 2.43
C LEU A 375 4.26 -1.90 2.80
N LEU A 376 4.44 -2.79 1.84
CA LEU A 376 5.26 -3.98 1.98
C LEU A 376 6.60 -3.71 1.28
N VAL A 377 7.71 -3.85 2.00
CA VAL A 377 9.02 -3.40 1.54
C VAL A 377 10.05 -4.52 1.63
N PRO A 378 10.22 -5.31 0.55
CA PRO A 378 11.33 -6.24 0.43
C PRO A 378 12.63 -5.47 0.24
N ILE A 379 13.67 -5.82 0.99
CA ILE A 379 15.00 -5.24 0.83
C ILE A 379 16.09 -6.31 0.76
N PHE A 380 17.20 -5.99 0.10
CA PHE A 380 18.46 -6.72 0.15
C PHE A 380 19.56 -5.76 0.57
N SER A 381 19.91 -5.80 1.84
CA SER A 381 20.82 -4.84 2.44
C SER A 381 21.59 -5.45 3.61
N LYS A 382 22.54 -4.69 4.17
CA LYS A 382 23.07 -4.99 5.50
C LYS A 382 21.93 -5.09 6.52
N PRO A 383 22.18 -5.72 7.69
CA PRO A 383 21.18 -5.82 8.73
C PRO A 383 20.52 -4.47 9.06
N ILE A 384 19.23 -4.50 9.27
CA ILE A 384 18.48 -3.33 9.72
C ILE A 384 19.00 -2.91 11.10
N LEU A 385 19.30 -1.63 11.24
CA LEU A 385 19.75 -1.05 12.50
C LEU A 385 18.81 0.09 12.90
N ARG A 386 18.66 0.30 14.20
CA ARG A 386 17.90 1.43 14.73
C ARG A 386 18.48 2.76 14.21
N TYR A 387 17.59 3.70 13.89
CA TYR A 387 17.91 5.06 13.39
C TYR A 387 18.64 5.10 12.04
N ARG A 388 18.54 4.03 11.26
CA ARG A 388 19.07 3.98 9.89
C ARG A 388 17.98 4.21 8.87
N TRP A 389 18.36 4.18 7.60
CA TRP A 389 17.52 4.57 6.48
C TRP A 389 16.20 3.78 6.40
N GLU A 390 16.18 2.52 6.81
CA GLU A 390 14.98 1.68 6.80
C GLU A 390 13.94 2.22 7.79
N GLN A 391 14.38 2.53 9.02
CA GLN A 391 13.52 3.14 10.03
C GLN A 391 13.10 4.55 9.63
N GLN A 392 14.05 5.37 9.18
CA GLN A 392 13.76 6.75 8.76
C GLN A 392 12.81 6.80 7.57
N GLY A 393 12.99 5.89 6.59
CA GLY A 393 12.07 5.71 5.46
C GLY A 393 10.68 5.35 5.92
N ALA A 394 10.55 4.36 6.82
CA ALA A 394 9.27 3.95 7.38
C ALA A 394 8.58 5.09 8.16
N GLU A 395 9.29 5.77 9.07
CA GLU A 395 8.77 6.92 9.83
C GLU A 395 8.31 8.05 8.92
N ARG A 396 9.03 8.29 7.81
CA ARG A 396 8.61 9.27 6.80
C ARG A 396 7.30 8.87 6.14
N GLN A 397 7.12 7.61 5.77
CA GLN A 397 5.86 7.15 5.17
C GLN A 397 4.70 7.22 6.17
N ILE A 398 4.94 6.94 7.45
CA ILE A 398 3.94 7.17 8.51
C ILE A 398 3.53 8.64 8.54
N ALA A 399 4.49 9.56 8.55
CA ALA A 399 4.22 10.99 8.61
C ALA A 399 3.51 11.51 7.35
N THR A 400 3.82 10.96 6.17
CA THR A 400 3.34 11.45 4.88
C THR A 400 2.03 10.80 4.45
N LEU A 401 1.90 9.48 4.64
CA LEU A 401 0.77 8.68 4.17
C LEU A 401 -0.13 8.23 5.33
N GLY A 402 0.39 8.16 6.56
CA GLY A 402 -0.27 7.49 7.67
C GLY A 402 -0.33 5.96 7.50
N SER A 403 0.61 5.41 6.73
CA SER A 403 0.62 3.99 6.38
C SER A 403 1.38 3.16 7.40
N TRP A 404 0.97 1.90 7.53
CA TRP A 404 1.79 0.85 8.10
C TRP A 404 2.87 0.42 7.10
N VAL A 405 4.10 0.24 7.57
CA VAL A 405 5.25 -0.14 6.75
C VAL A 405 5.86 -1.41 7.31
N THR A 406 5.95 -2.44 6.49
CA THR A 406 6.61 -3.71 6.83
C THR A 406 7.83 -3.89 5.96
N VAL A 407 9.02 -3.92 6.56
CA VAL A 407 10.29 -4.12 5.87
C VAL A 407 10.81 -5.52 6.19
N ALA A 408 11.18 -6.29 5.16
CA ALA A 408 11.79 -7.61 5.31
C ALA A 408 13.13 -7.68 4.58
N ASN A 409 14.16 -8.19 5.28
CA ASN A 409 15.54 -8.32 4.79
C ASN A 409 16.03 -9.77 4.90
N SER A 410 16.97 -10.14 4.03
CA SER A 410 17.68 -11.41 4.12
C SER A 410 18.79 -11.38 5.16
N LEU A 411 19.38 -12.56 5.46
CA LEU A 411 20.56 -12.66 6.33
C LEU A 411 21.87 -12.49 5.56
N VAL A 412 21.84 -12.62 4.24
CA VAL A 412 23.02 -12.79 3.37
C VAL A 412 24.13 -11.80 3.67
N VAL A 413 23.86 -10.51 3.55
CA VAL A 413 24.87 -9.46 3.77
C VAL A 413 25.34 -9.43 5.23
N GLY A 414 24.43 -9.69 6.16
CA GLY A 414 24.75 -9.72 7.60
C GLY A 414 25.74 -10.80 8.01
N THR A 415 25.80 -11.93 7.29
CA THR A 415 26.69 -13.05 7.62
C THR A 415 28.16 -12.79 7.30
N VAL A 416 28.45 -11.86 6.40
CA VAL A 416 29.82 -11.54 5.99
C VAL A 416 30.40 -10.30 6.66
N ILE A 417 29.58 -9.49 7.30
CA ILE A 417 30.02 -8.29 8.02
C ILE A 417 30.43 -8.67 9.44
N PRO A 418 31.69 -8.45 9.86
CA PRO A 418 32.14 -8.70 11.23
C PRO A 418 31.38 -7.87 12.26
N ASP A 419 31.32 -8.37 13.50
CA ASP A 419 30.58 -7.69 14.57
C ASP A 419 31.21 -6.35 14.98
N ASP A 420 32.53 -6.19 14.83
CA ASP A 420 33.24 -4.94 15.08
C ASP A 420 33.01 -3.87 13.99
N GLU A 421 32.72 -4.29 12.76
CA GLU A 421 32.39 -3.36 11.68
C GLU A 421 30.92 -2.91 11.70
N LEU A 422 30.03 -3.69 12.31
CA LEU A 422 28.61 -3.36 12.46
C LEU A 422 28.13 -3.68 13.89
N PRO A 423 28.49 -2.85 14.87
CA PRO A 423 28.11 -3.08 16.26
C PRO A 423 26.62 -2.87 16.50
N GLY A 424 26.06 -3.65 17.40
CA GLY A 424 24.67 -3.56 17.85
C GLY A 424 23.78 -4.68 17.37
N PRO A 425 22.50 -4.64 17.72
CA PRO A 425 21.53 -5.64 17.29
C PRO A 425 21.36 -5.63 15.78
N ARG A 426 21.34 -6.81 15.15
CA ARG A 426 21.15 -7.01 13.71
C ARG A 426 19.74 -7.51 13.48
N TYR A 427 18.90 -6.65 12.90
CA TYR A 427 17.50 -6.98 12.62
C TYR A 427 17.31 -7.39 11.16
N THR A 428 16.35 -8.26 10.92
CA THR A 428 15.97 -8.74 9.59
C THR A 428 14.57 -8.28 9.19
N ALA A 429 13.82 -7.73 10.14
CA ALA A 429 12.52 -7.15 9.84
C ALA A 429 12.25 -5.95 10.75
N LEU A 430 11.38 -5.09 10.25
CA LEU A 430 10.87 -3.91 10.94
C LEU A 430 9.42 -3.74 10.54
N VAL A 431 8.55 -3.47 11.50
CA VAL A 431 7.19 -3.00 11.26
C VAL A 431 7.02 -1.66 11.97
N ALA A 432 6.53 -0.69 11.24
CA ALA A 432 6.27 0.64 11.76
C ALA A 432 4.88 1.11 11.34
N GLY A 433 4.18 1.84 12.20
CA GLY A 433 2.85 2.32 11.91
C GLY A 433 2.45 3.50 12.79
N PRO A 434 1.34 4.17 12.45
CA PRO A 434 0.83 5.27 13.26
C PRO A 434 0.36 4.75 14.63
N GLU A 435 0.83 5.39 15.70
CA GLU A 435 0.40 5.11 17.07
C GLU A 435 -0.80 5.99 17.41
N GLY A 436 -1.93 5.33 17.66
CA GLY A 436 -3.13 5.97 18.16
C GLY A 436 -3.76 7.01 17.23
N LEU A 437 -4.99 7.39 17.57
CA LEU A 437 -5.77 8.38 16.84
C LEU A 437 -5.81 9.75 17.53
N GLU A 438 -5.16 9.85 18.67
CA GLU A 438 -5.09 11.13 19.33
C GLU A 438 -4.28 12.11 18.50
N ARG A 439 -4.94 13.14 18.00
CA ARG A 439 -4.42 14.21 17.14
C ARG A 439 -3.19 14.94 17.69
N THR A 440 -2.74 14.60 18.91
CA THR A 440 -1.66 15.25 19.64
C THR A 440 -0.36 14.48 19.67
N SER A 441 -0.34 13.18 19.34
CA SER A 441 0.90 12.40 19.25
C SER A 441 1.29 12.16 17.80
N TYR A 442 2.39 12.74 17.40
CA TYR A 442 3.04 12.50 16.08
C TYR A 442 3.95 11.27 16.12
N SER A 443 3.77 10.40 17.11
CA SER A 443 4.61 9.23 17.28
C SER A 443 4.06 8.05 16.48
N GLY A 444 4.93 7.40 15.74
CA GLY A 444 4.69 6.08 15.19
C GLY A 444 5.27 5.01 16.12
N THR A 445 4.67 3.84 16.11
CA THR A 445 5.26 2.65 16.74
C THR A 445 6.24 1.98 15.78
N VAL A 446 7.41 1.55 16.28
CA VAL A 446 8.40 0.83 15.48
C VAL A 446 8.82 -0.42 16.23
N GLN A 447 8.59 -1.57 15.63
CA GLN A 447 8.98 -2.87 16.16
C GLN A 447 10.04 -3.50 15.26
N PHE A 448 11.06 -4.09 15.88
CA PHE A 448 12.16 -4.75 15.19
C PHE A 448 12.13 -6.24 15.49
N ALA A 449 12.39 -7.03 14.46
CA ALA A 449 12.51 -8.47 14.59
C ALA A 449 13.85 -8.95 14.00
N LYS A 450 14.40 -10.02 14.57
CA LYS A 450 15.67 -10.63 14.17
C LYS A 450 15.51 -12.12 13.87
N ALA A 451 16.30 -12.59 12.93
CA ALA A 451 16.50 -14.00 12.67
C ALA A 451 18.01 -14.29 12.65
N LYS A 452 18.38 -15.54 12.90
CA LYS A 452 19.74 -16.07 12.74
C LYS A 452 19.72 -17.15 11.66
N THR A 453 20.89 -17.51 11.18
CA THR A 453 21.04 -18.64 10.27
C THR A 453 20.39 -19.90 10.87
N GLY A 454 19.49 -20.51 10.11
CA GLY A 454 18.67 -21.64 10.55
C GLY A 454 17.31 -21.27 11.15
N ASP A 455 17.07 -19.99 11.48
CA ASP A 455 15.73 -19.50 11.87
C ASP A 455 14.87 -19.32 10.63
N GLN A 456 13.64 -19.82 10.65
CA GLN A 456 12.73 -19.69 9.53
C GLN A 456 11.93 -18.38 9.58
N LEU A 457 11.76 -17.80 10.76
CA LEU A 457 11.03 -16.55 10.96
C LEU A 457 11.84 -15.55 11.74
N ALA A 458 11.63 -14.26 11.48
CA ALA A 458 12.09 -13.19 12.32
C ALA A 458 11.22 -13.12 13.59
N VAL A 459 11.85 -12.98 14.75
CA VAL A 459 11.22 -12.92 16.06
C VAL A 459 11.44 -11.53 16.66
N LEU A 460 10.40 -10.94 17.26
CA LEU A 460 10.49 -9.65 17.95
C LEU A 460 11.58 -9.66 19.02
N ASP A 461 12.25 -8.53 19.17
CA ASP A 461 13.39 -8.38 20.10
C ASP A 461 12.94 -8.40 21.57
N ASP A 462 11.70 -8.06 21.88
CA ASP A 462 11.13 -7.92 23.22
C ASP A 462 10.14 -9.04 23.60
N THR A 463 10.45 -10.28 23.32
CA THR A 463 9.74 -11.48 23.83
C THR A 463 8.23 -11.60 23.52
N GLU A 464 7.62 -10.69 22.81
CA GLU A 464 6.23 -10.77 22.43
C GLU A 464 6.05 -11.14 20.95
N ALA A 465 4.91 -11.73 20.65
CA ALA A 465 4.53 -12.29 19.35
C ALA A 465 4.87 -11.42 18.13
N LEU A 466 4.85 -12.01 16.96
CA LEU A 466 4.98 -11.35 15.64
C LEU A 466 4.31 -9.97 15.61
N PRO A 467 4.89 -8.98 14.90
CA PRO A 467 4.28 -7.66 14.80
C PRO A 467 2.82 -7.77 14.36
N THR A 468 1.93 -7.13 15.09
CA THR A 468 0.50 -7.10 14.83
C THR A 468 0.10 -5.74 14.29
N LEU A 469 -0.60 -5.72 13.18
CA LEU A 469 -1.39 -4.57 12.79
C LEU A 469 -2.59 -4.51 13.73
N LEU A 470 -2.83 -3.36 14.36
CA LEU A 470 -4.07 -3.10 15.09
C LEU A 470 -5.07 -2.48 14.11
N PRO A 471 -6.01 -3.26 13.57
CA PRO A 471 -7.08 -2.73 12.77
C PRO A 471 -8.07 -1.97 13.66
N GLY A 472 -8.76 -0.99 13.13
CA GLY A 472 -9.92 -0.40 13.78
C GLY A 472 -9.75 1.02 14.30
N ALA A 473 -8.63 1.38 14.86
CA ALA A 473 -8.43 2.71 15.43
C ALA A 473 -8.70 3.90 14.48
N PRO A 474 -8.37 3.89 13.17
CA PRO A 474 -8.71 4.97 12.25
C PRO A 474 -10.20 5.08 11.90
N TYR A 475 -10.94 3.97 11.92
CA TYR A 475 -12.31 3.93 11.40
C TYR A 475 -13.34 4.48 12.42
N ASP A 476 -13.19 4.13 13.70
CA ASP A 476 -14.09 4.58 14.76
C ASP A 476 -14.06 6.10 14.96
N VAL A 477 -12.93 6.74 14.67
CA VAL A 477 -12.82 8.21 14.79
C VAL A 477 -13.60 8.94 13.70
N TRP A 478 -13.72 8.40 12.51
CA TRP A 478 -14.58 8.98 11.47
C TRP A 478 -16.06 8.81 11.81
N HIS A 479 -16.48 7.67 12.36
CA HIS A 479 -17.85 7.47 12.83
C HIS A 479 -18.18 8.29 14.07
N SER A 480 -17.29 8.40 15.04
CA SER A 480 -17.53 9.22 16.23
C SER A 480 -17.62 10.71 15.95
N HIS A 481 -17.08 11.18 14.82
CA HIS A 481 -17.26 12.57 14.37
C HIS A 481 -18.62 12.83 13.72
N TRP A 482 -19.35 11.79 13.27
CA TRP A 482 -20.70 11.88 12.71
C TRP A 482 -21.79 11.61 13.74
N THR A 483 -21.53 10.89 14.80
CA THR A 483 -22.50 10.48 15.82
C THR A 483 -22.46 11.31 17.11
N GLY A 484 -21.62 12.34 17.20
CA GLY A 484 -21.46 13.20 18.36
C GLY A 484 -22.02 14.59 18.19
#